data_eaa04701388da17a55b1f14ef6bc72e4
#
_entry.id   eaa04701388da17a55b1f14ef6bc72e4
#
_cell.length_a   1.000
_cell.length_b   1.000
_cell.length_c   1.000
_cell.angle_alpha   90.00
_cell.angle_beta   90.00
_cell.angle_gamma   90.00
#
_symmetry.space_group_name_H-M   'P 1'
#
loop_
_entity.id
_entity.type
_entity.pdbx_description
1 polymer ?
#
loop_
_entity_poly.entity_id
_entity_poly.type
_entity_poly.pdbx_seq_one_letter_code
_entity_poly.pdbx_strand_id
1 'polypeptide(L)'
;METKNNKWSFAGHNIKEFDIPFICRRLLINSLRIPAYLDFQNMKPWDTNTVDTFQFWRFGDYKNYTSLKLLAAAMGVPSPKDDIDGSMVADVYWNEKNLQRIAIYCQKDVVTTGNIILRFKNMELLKEEQVVVVQ
;
A
#
# COMPACT_ATOMS: atom_id res chain seq x y z
N MET A 1 6.72 23.68 19.80
CA MET A 1 5.77 23.18 18.79
C MET A 1 6.57 22.88 17.52
N GLU A 2 7.03 21.63 17.38
CA GLU A 2 7.68 21.24 16.13
C GLU A 2 6.62 21.16 15.05
N THR A 3 6.71 22.06 14.08
CA THR A 3 5.91 21.98 12.86
C THR A 3 6.23 20.66 12.17
N LYS A 4 5.27 19.75 12.14
CA LYS A 4 5.34 18.50 11.36
C LYS A 4 5.44 18.84 9.87
N ASN A 5 6.63 19.21 9.41
CA ASN A 5 6.96 19.17 7.99
C ASN A 5 7.12 17.71 7.60
N ASN A 6 6.00 17.01 7.46
CA ASN A 6 5.98 15.66 6.95
C ASN A 6 6.34 15.69 5.45
N LYS A 7 7.65 15.62 5.18
CA LYS A 7 8.21 15.56 3.81
C LYS A 7 7.76 14.30 3.06
N TRP A 8 7.27 13.29 3.75
CA TRP A 8 6.94 11.98 3.21
C TRP A 8 5.49 11.63 3.49
N SER A 9 4.81 11.01 2.51
CA SER A 9 3.47 10.45 2.65
C SER A 9 3.53 8.95 2.40
N PHE A 10 2.74 8.19 3.14
CA PHE A 10 2.50 6.79 2.82
C PHE A 10 1.44 6.68 1.73
N ALA A 11 1.70 5.86 0.73
CA ALA A 11 0.73 5.55 -0.30
C ALA A 11 0.51 4.04 -0.39
N GLY A 12 -0.73 3.62 -0.58
CA GLY A 12 -1.05 2.21 -0.68
C GLY A 12 -2.52 1.98 -1.01
N HIS A 13 -2.92 0.72 -0.99
CA HIS A 13 -4.30 0.29 -1.22
C HIS A 13 -4.83 -0.37 0.05
N ASN A 14 -5.82 0.25 0.68
CA ASN A 14 -6.39 -0.16 1.97
C ASN A 14 -5.40 -0.14 3.15
N ILE A 15 -4.35 0.68 3.05
CA ILE A 15 -3.28 0.75 4.06
C ILE A 15 -3.76 1.31 5.41
N LYS A 16 -4.75 2.19 5.40
CA LYS A 16 -5.27 2.79 6.63
C LYS A 16 -6.02 1.79 7.49
N GLU A 17 -6.70 0.84 6.88
CA GLU A 17 -7.51 -0.15 7.59
C GLU A 17 -6.74 -1.45 7.87
N PHE A 18 -5.69 -1.74 7.08
CA PHE A 18 -4.96 -2.99 7.19
C PHE A 18 -3.47 -2.82 7.53
N ASP A 19 -2.64 -2.32 6.60
CA ASP A 19 -1.18 -2.38 6.73
C ASP A 19 -0.65 -1.57 7.91
N ILE A 20 -1.08 -0.31 8.04
CA ILE A 20 -0.61 0.58 9.11
C ILE A 20 -1.02 0.06 10.48
N PRO A 21 -2.30 -0.28 10.73
CA PRO A 21 -2.70 -0.88 12.00
C PRO A 21 -1.98 -2.19 12.30
N PHE A 22 -1.76 -3.03 11.29
CA PHE A 22 -1.04 -4.29 11.45
C PHE A 22 0.39 -4.06 11.91
N ILE A 23 1.14 -3.20 11.20
CA ILE A 23 2.54 -2.87 11.54
C ILE A 23 2.63 -2.29 12.95
N CYS A 24 1.79 -1.31 13.28
CA CYS A 24 1.81 -0.67 14.59
C CYS A 24 1.52 -1.68 15.72
N ARG A 25 0.52 -2.55 15.54
CA ARG A 25 0.22 -3.60 16.53
C ARG A 25 1.38 -4.59 16.67
N ARG A 26 2.04 -4.98 15.56
CA ARG A 26 3.21 -5.87 15.60
C ARG A 26 4.39 -5.24 16.32
N LEU A 27 4.62 -3.95 16.13
CA LEU A 27 5.66 -3.22 16.88
C LEU A 27 5.38 -3.28 18.39
N LEU A 28 4.16 -2.95 18.81
CA LEU A 28 3.78 -2.96 20.23
C LEU A 28 3.88 -4.36 20.85
N ILE A 29 3.38 -5.40 20.17
CA ILE A 29 3.46 -6.79 20.63
C ILE A 29 4.91 -7.22 20.87
N ASN A 30 5.85 -6.72 20.06
CA ASN A 30 7.26 -7.02 20.19
C ASN A 30 8.01 -5.99 21.07
N SER A 31 7.29 -5.19 21.85
CA SER A 31 7.88 -4.17 22.73
C SER A 31 8.76 -3.14 21.99
N LEU A 32 8.44 -2.88 20.74
CA LEU A 32 9.12 -1.89 19.90
C LEU A 32 8.34 -0.57 19.91
N ARG A 33 9.08 0.53 19.86
CA ARG A 33 8.49 1.87 19.79
C ARG A 33 7.89 2.11 18.40
N ILE A 34 6.67 2.68 18.37
CA ILE A 34 6.08 3.17 17.12
C ILE A 34 6.86 4.42 16.68
N PRO A 35 7.41 4.44 15.45
CA PRO A 35 8.03 5.64 14.90
C PRO A 35 7.03 6.79 14.78
N ALA A 36 7.46 8.03 15.00
CA ALA A 36 6.59 9.20 14.98
C ALA A 36 5.81 9.36 13.66
N TYR A 37 6.37 8.93 12.54
CA TYR A 37 5.71 8.99 11.23
C TYR A 37 4.63 7.91 11.02
N LEU A 38 4.53 6.90 11.89
CA LEU A 38 3.47 5.88 11.93
C LEU A 38 2.52 6.06 13.11
N ASP A 39 2.78 7.02 13.99
CA ASP A 39 1.95 7.25 15.16
C ASP A 39 0.69 8.04 14.78
N PHE A 40 -0.30 7.33 14.31
CA PHE A 40 -1.61 7.87 13.96
C PHE A 40 -2.62 7.79 15.10
N GLN A 41 -2.16 7.48 16.33
CA GLN A 41 -3.04 7.47 17.49
C GLN A 41 -3.65 8.85 17.69
N ASN A 42 -4.96 8.87 17.90
CA ASN A 42 -5.74 10.10 18.09
C ASN A 42 -5.72 11.10 16.92
N MET A 43 -5.17 10.74 15.77
CA MET A 43 -5.29 11.55 14.56
C MET A 43 -6.63 11.33 13.88
N LYS A 44 -7.23 12.39 13.39
CA LYS A 44 -8.42 12.28 12.54
C LYS A 44 -8.03 11.67 11.20
N PRO A 45 -8.91 10.92 10.53
CA PRO A 45 -8.58 10.24 9.27
C PRO A 45 -8.02 11.17 8.18
N TRP A 46 -8.43 12.44 8.18
CA TRP A 46 -7.95 13.45 7.22
C TRP A 46 -6.65 14.15 7.61
N ASP A 47 -6.21 13.99 8.87
CA ASP A 47 -4.95 14.56 9.36
C ASP A 47 -3.76 13.62 9.15
N THR A 48 -4.03 12.39 8.70
CA THR A 48 -2.97 11.42 8.41
C THR A 48 -2.33 11.72 7.06
N ASN A 49 -0.99 11.72 7.00
CA ASN A 49 -0.26 11.92 5.75
C ASN A 49 -0.21 10.63 4.92
N THR A 50 -1.39 10.19 4.47
CA THR A 50 -1.57 8.94 3.73
C THR A 50 -2.42 9.14 2.50
N VAL A 51 -2.03 8.48 1.40
CA VAL A 51 -2.80 8.36 0.17
C VAL A 51 -3.25 6.91 0.05
N ASP A 52 -4.54 6.67 0.25
CA ASP A 52 -5.12 5.34 0.19
C ASP A 52 -6.04 5.24 -1.02
N THR A 53 -5.60 4.49 -2.03
CA THR A 53 -6.31 4.37 -3.31
C THR A 53 -7.67 3.70 -3.16
N PHE A 54 -7.84 2.82 -2.18
CA PHE A 54 -9.13 2.21 -1.89
C PHE A 54 -10.11 3.24 -1.33
N GLN A 55 -9.68 4.09 -0.40
CA GLN A 55 -10.55 5.14 0.15
C GLN A 55 -10.91 6.21 -0.89
N PHE A 56 -9.98 6.56 -1.78
CA PHE A 56 -10.29 7.46 -2.89
C PHE A 56 -11.35 6.89 -3.84
N TRP A 57 -11.26 5.60 -4.13
CA TRP A 57 -12.19 4.93 -5.04
C TRP A 57 -13.60 4.77 -4.46
N ARG A 58 -13.75 4.73 -3.15
CA ARG A 58 -15.04 4.49 -2.46
C ARG A 58 -16.13 5.48 -2.80
N PHE A 59 -15.82 6.76 -2.91
CA PHE A 59 -16.83 7.82 -3.08
C PHE A 59 -18.04 7.67 -2.15
N GLY A 60 -17.81 7.25 -0.89
CA GLY A 60 -18.88 7.02 0.09
C GLY A 60 -19.51 5.61 0.07
N ASP A 61 -19.11 4.73 -0.83
CA ASP A 61 -19.50 3.31 -0.78
C ASP A 61 -18.63 2.55 0.22
N TYR A 62 -19.20 2.25 1.38
CA TYR A 62 -18.53 1.51 2.45
C TYR A 62 -18.91 0.02 2.49
N LYS A 63 -19.79 -0.44 1.59
CA LYS A 63 -20.28 -1.80 1.60
C LYS A 63 -19.42 -2.77 0.81
N ASN A 64 -18.77 -2.29 -0.24
CA ASN A 64 -18.06 -3.12 -1.18
C ASN A 64 -16.55 -2.90 -1.11
N TYR A 65 -15.80 -3.99 -1.00
CA TYR A 65 -14.35 -3.97 -1.12
C TYR A 65 -13.94 -4.11 -2.59
N THR A 66 -13.09 -3.23 -3.05
CA THR A 66 -12.48 -3.30 -4.38
C THR A 66 -11.00 -3.66 -4.23
N SER A 67 -10.59 -4.81 -4.74
CA SER A 67 -9.19 -5.20 -4.70
C SER A 67 -8.31 -4.31 -5.59
N LEU A 68 -7.01 -4.23 -5.27
CA LEU A 68 -6.04 -3.50 -6.09
C LEU A 68 -6.07 -3.95 -7.56
N LYS A 69 -6.13 -5.26 -7.78
CA LYS A 69 -6.20 -5.86 -9.13
C LYS A 69 -7.45 -5.44 -9.89
N LEU A 70 -8.61 -5.44 -9.23
CA LEU A 70 -9.86 -5.02 -9.85
C LEU A 70 -9.84 -3.52 -10.18
N LEU A 71 -9.33 -2.71 -9.25
CA LEU A 71 -9.21 -1.27 -9.45
C LEU A 71 -8.24 -0.95 -10.60
N ALA A 72 -7.10 -1.62 -10.67
CA ALA A 72 -6.15 -1.48 -11.76
C ALA A 72 -6.79 -1.80 -13.12
N ALA A 73 -7.53 -2.91 -13.19
CA ALA A 73 -8.25 -3.30 -14.41
C ALA A 73 -9.30 -2.26 -14.82
N ALA A 74 -10.11 -1.78 -13.87
CA ALA A 74 -11.13 -0.76 -14.11
C ALA A 74 -10.54 0.57 -14.60
N MET A 75 -9.35 0.93 -14.10
CA MET A 75 -8.65 2.17 -14.46
C MET A 75 -7.75 2.04 -15.70
N GLY A 76 -7.69 0.87 -16.34
CA GLY A 76 -6.80 0.60 -17.45
C GLY A 76 -5.32 0.72 -17.09
N VAL A 77 -4.98 0.40 -15.83
CA VAL A 77 -3.60 0.34 -15.36
C VAL A 77 -3.06 -1.07 -15.59
N PRO A 78 -1.93 -1.23 -16.30
CA PRO A 78 -1.31 -2.53 -16.48
C PRO A 78 -0.97 -3.14 -15.11
N SER A 79 -1.48 -4.34 -14.87
CA SER A 79 -1.09 -5.14 -13.72
C SER A 79 -0.31 -6.34 -14.24
N PRO A 80 0.98 -6.50 -13.86
CA PRO A 80 1.73 -7.66 -14.27
C PRO A 80 1.04 -8.93 -13.76
N LYS A 81 1.13 -10.01 -14.55
CA LYS A 81 0.64 -11.31 -14.10
C LYS A 81 1.45 -11.71 -12.87
N ASP A 82 0.77 -11.83 -11.75
CA ASP A 82 1.38 -12.31 -10.52
C ASP A 82 1.34 -13.84 -10.52
N ASP A 83 2.42 -14.44 -10.02
CA ASP A 83 2.50 -15.89 -9.81
C ASP A 83 1.90 -16.29 -8.46
N ILE A 84 1.69 -15.30 -7.56
CA ILE A 84 1.01 -15.47 -6.28
C ILE A 84 -0.03 -14.36 -6.06
N ASP A 85 -0.95 -14.60 -5.16
CA ASP A 85 -1.88 -13.62 -4.62
C ASP A 85 -1.78 -13.53 -3.08
N GLY A 86 -2.49 -12.58 -2.49
CA GLY A 86 -2.43 -12.34 -1.05
C GLY A 86 -2.78 -13.55 -0.19
N SER A 87 -3.63 -14.48 -0.68
CA SER A 87 -4.00 -15.70 0.06
C SER A 87 -2.86 -16.72 0.10
N MET A 88 -1.94 -16.66 -0.87
CA MET A 88 -0.80 -17.58 -0.98
C MET A 88 0.42 -17.13 -0.18
N VAL A 89 0.48 -15.87 0.26
CA VAL A 89 1.65 -15.30 0.94
C VAL A 89 2.07 -16.10 2.17
N ALA A 90 1.11 -16.56 2.99
CA ALA A 90 1.40 -17.36 4.17
C ALA A 90 2.04 -18.70 3.82
N ASP A 91 1.55 -19.37 2.78
CA ASP A 91 2.10 -20.64 2.30
C ASP A 91 3.51 -20.46 1.75
N VAL A 92 3.72 -19.45 0.91
CA VAL A 92 5.05 -19.11 0.36
C VAL A 92 6.04 -18.79 1.48
N TYR A 93 5.60 -18.10 2.54
CA TYR A 93 6.47 -17.78 3.67
C TYR A 93 6.81 -18.99 4.53
N TRP A 94 5.82 -19.74 4.97
CA TRP A 94 6.01 -20.81 5.94
C TRP A 94 6.47 -22.13 5.34
N ASN A 95 5.93 -22.52 4.19
CA ASN A 95 6.20 -23.82 3.57
C ASN A 95 7.31 -23.72 2.53
N GLU A 96 7.25 -22.75 1.62
CA GLU A 96 8.29 -22.59 0.61
C GLU A 96 9.53 -21.84 1.14
N LYS A 97 9.39 -21.05 2.22
CA LYS A 97 10.44 -20.19 2.79
C LYS A 97 11.05 -19.24 1.76
N ASN A 98 10.24 -18.79 0.82
CA ASN A 98 10.66 -17.98 -0.32
C ASN A 98 10.25 -16.50 -0.14
N LEU A 99 10.98 -15.79 0.72
CA LEU A 99 10.76 -14.39 0.99
C LEU A 99 10.96 -13.51 -0.27
N GLN A 100 11.88 -13.89 -1.15
CA GLN A 100 12.15 -13.16 -2.39
C GLN A 100 10.93 -13.12 -3.31
N ARG A 101 10.19 -14.21 -3.41
CA ARG A 101 8.95 -14.30 -4.20
C ARG A 101 7.88 -13.34 -3.67
N ILE A 102 7.76 -13.24 -2.34
CA ILE A 102 6.87 -12.28 -1.67
C ILE A 102 7.31 -10.85 -1.94
N ALA A 103 8.62 -10.57 -1.86
CA ALA A 103 9.17 -9.24 -2.10
C ALA A 103 8.86 -8.76 -3.54
N ILE A 104 9.03 -9.62 -4.54
CA ILE A 104 8.70 -9.33 -5.94
C ILE A 104 7.20 -9.03 -6.09
N TYR A 105 6.34 -9.81 -5.46
CA TYR A 105 4.90 -9.57 -5.45
C TYR A 105 4.57 -8.18 -4.86
N CYS A 106 5.12 -7.85 -3.69
CA CYS A 106 4.92 -6.54 -3.06
C CYS A 106 5.45 -5.37 -3.91
N GLN A 107 6.58 -5.53 -4.58
CA GLN A 107 7.13 -4.51 -5.48
C GLN A 107 6.19 -4.20 -6.64
N LYS A 108 5.59 -5.22 -7.23
CA LYS A 108 4.58 -5.06 -8.30
C LYS A 108 3.35 -4.30 -7.80
N ASP A 109 2.86 -4.62 -6.60
CA ASP A 109 1.74 -3.94 -5.98
C ASP A 109 2.04 -2.46 -5.73
N VAL A 110 3.27 -2.12 -5.32
CA VAL A 110 3.72 -0.73 -5.13
C VAL A 110 3.67 0.05 -6.45
N VAL A 111 4.19 -0.52 -7.54
CA VAL A 111 4.17 0.12 -8.87
C VAL A 111 2.73 0.29 -9.36
N THR A 112 1.89 -0.73 -9.22
CA THR A 112 0.48 -0.70 -9.60
C THR A 112 -0.27 0.40 -8.82
N THR A 113 -0.04 0.50 -7.51
CA THR A 113 -0.62 1.55 -6.66
C THR A 113 -0.17 2.93 -7.11
N GLY A 114 1.11 3.12 -7.41
CA GLY A 114 1.65 4.37 -7.95
C GLY A 114 0.97 4.79 -9.25
N ASN A 115 0.80 3.85 -10.17
CA ASN A 115 0.11 4.08 -11.43
C ASN A 115 -1.38 4.41 -11.27
N ILE A 116 -2.06 3.81 -10.31
CA ILE A 116 -3.45 4.18 -9.97
C ILE A 116 -3.52 5.63 -9.48
N ILE A 117 -2.59 6.05 -8.62
CA ILE A 117 -2.52 7.43 -8.13
C ILE A 117 -2.29 8.42 -9.28
N LEU A 118 -1.39 8.09 -10.21
CA LEU A 118 -1.15 8.90 -11.39
C LEU A 118 -2.41 9.00 -12.26
N ARG A 119 -3.13 7.89 -12.44
CA ARG A 119 -4.39 7.86 -13.19
C ARG A 119 -5.47 8.73 -12.53
N PHE A 120 -5.60 8.71 -11.20
CA PHE A 120 -6.51 9.61 -10.49
C PHE A 120 -6.19 11.09 -10.72
N LYS A 121 -4.93 11.41 -10.97
CA LYS A 121 -4.46 12.77 -11.27
C LYS A 121 -4.44 13.11 -12.75
N ASN A 122 -4.94 12.22 -13.63
CA ASN A 122 -4.84 12.34 -15.09
C ASN A 122 -3.40 12.56 -15.59
N MET A 123 -2.43 11.90 -14.95
CA MET A 123 -1.02 11.93 -15.33
C MET A 123 -0.64 10.69 -16.12
N GLU A 124 0.47 10.77 -16.86
CA GLU A 124 1.06 9.62 -17.55
C GLU A 124 1.50 8.54 -16.54
N LEU A 125 1.33 7.29 -16.92
CA LEU A 125 1.77 6.16 -16.10
C LEU A 125 3.30 6.05 -16.11
N LEU A 126 3.84 5.41 -15.06
CA LEU A 126 5.26 5.09 -14.99
C LEU A 126 5.68 4.19 -16.15
N LYS A 127 6.81 4.53 -16.76
CA LYS A 127 7.50 3.66 -17.72
C LYS A 127 8.43 2.72 -16.97
N GLU A 128 8.76 1.58 -17.57
CA GLU A 128 9.63 0.57 -16.95
C GLU A 128 10.98 1.14 -16.51
N GLU A 129 11.59 2.01 -17.32
CA GLU A 129 12.86 2.65 -17.00
C GLU A 129 12.83 3.63 -15.80
N GLN A 130 11.63 4.02 -15.36
CA GLN A 130 11.45 4.89 -14.19
C GLN A 130 11.30 4.11 -12.88
N VAL A 131 11.19 2.79 -12.97
CA VAL A 131 11.06 1.91 -11.81
C VAL A 131 12.43 1.36 -11.44
N VAL A 132 12.93 1.78 -10.28
CA VAL A 132 14.21 1.30 -9.75
C VAL A 132 13.96 0.44 -8.53
N VAL A 133 14.38 -0.82 -8.59
CA VAL A 133 14.34 -1.73 -7.45
C VAL A 133 15.68 -1.63 -6.72
N VAL A 134 15.63 -1.15 -5.48
CA VAL A 134 16.81 -1.08 -4.60
C VAL A 134 16.88 -2.41 -3.85
N GLN A 135 18.02 -3.09 -3.97
CA GLN A 135 18.32 -4.35 -3.26
C GLN A 135 18.95 -4.07 -1.90
#